data_26f1b351aca21f50750c4279392b9451
#
_entry.id   26f1b351aca21f50750c4279392b9451
#
_cell.length_a   1.000
_cell.length_b   1.000
_cell.length_c   1.000
_cell.angle_alpha   90.00
_cell.angle_beta   90.00
_cell.angle_gamma   90.00
#
_symmetry.space_group_name_H-M   'P 1'
#
loop_
_entity.id
_entity.type
_entity.pdbx_description
1 polymer ?
#
loop_
_entity_poly.entity_id
_entity_poly.type
_entity_poly.pdbx_seq_one_letter_code
_entity_poly.pdbx_strand_id
1 'polypeptide(L)'
;MRWFGLALTGITLGASGSYLALTPQLPDISTLKNVEYETPLQVLTRDGKLISEFGVKHSVPLKYKEIPKPFVQAFLAAEDDRFFEHDGIDYAGLGRAFSEILTSGNIRSGGSTITMQVAKNYFLSSERTFSRKFTEIMLAKRIEDSLTKEEILELYLNKIYLGQRAYGIGAAAKIYYGKTVQQLTLAEMAMIAGLPKAPSKYNPVTNAERALIRRNWIIGRMLKLRYISQKAHDAAIAAPVGLNFQASLQDVQAPWLAEMVRESLTERFGKAVYDTGYKVYTTVDSRNQNAASAAVIAGLLAYDQRHGWRGPEGHGDSTALKQLRRVGNLEPARVVSVQARSVSVELRTGERATINWDGLRWARRYINVNSIGAAPTSASAIVKVDDFVRLQAVGKTWRLAQVPDVQGQLIAMNPETGAIEAVVGGFDFSQSKFNRAVQSWRQAGSTIKPLIYAKALESGFTPVSVIDDAPLTFGDWSPSNSDGEFMGPITLRRALYLSRNLVSIRLLQAVGVSDAREYLSRFSLEKSRMPQDLTLALGSAEVLPIQMATAYASIANGGLRVNPYFIEK
;
A
#
# COMPACT_ATOMS: atom_id res chain seq x y z
N MET A 1 5.45 52.56 42.92
CA MET A 1 6.63 51.70 43.12
C MET A 1 6.40 50.49 44.04
N ARG A 2 5.76 50.60 45.20
CA ARG A 2 5.55 49.45 46.14
C ARG A 2 4.75 48.30 45.58
N TRP A 3 3.71 48.55 44.81
CA TRP A 3 2.88 47.48 44.16
C TRP A 3 3.62 46.73 43.06
N PHE A 4 4.53 47.36 42.34
CA PHE A 4 5.35 46.74 41.30
C PHE A 4 6.40 45.78 41.92
N GLY A 5 6.96 46.13 43.06
CA GLY A 5 7.90 45.28 43.80
C GLY A 5 7.22 44.04 44.39
N LEU A 6 6.00 44.16 44.93
CA LEU A 6 5.23 43.03 45.47
C LEU A 6 4.80 42.06 44.36
N ALA A 7 4.40 42.55 43.18
CA ALA A 7 4.08 41.73 42.04
C ALA A 7 5.31 40.96 41.51
N LEU A 8 6.46 41.63 41.43
CA LEU A 8 7.72 41.00 40.98
C LEU A 8 8.18 39.92 41.97
N THR A 9 8.08 40.18 43.29
CA THR A 9 8.42 39.20 44.34
C THR A 9 7.48 38.01 44.33
N GLY A 10 6.18 38.23 44.10
CA GLY A 10 5.20 37.13 43.96
C GLY A 10 5.46 36.25 42.75
N ILE A 11 5.84 36.83 41.60
CA ILE A 11 6.19 36.12 40.39
C ILE A 11 7.48 35.31 40.59
N THR A 12 8.50 35.87 41.23
CA THR A 12 9.77 35.17 41.50
C THR A 12 9.60 34.01 42.48
N LEU A 13 8.83 34.21 43.58
CA LEU A 13 8.53 33.14 44.54
C LEU A 13 7.68 32.01 43.90
N GLY A 14 6.70 32.37 43.08
CA GLY A 14 5.89 31.41 42.33
C GLY A 14 6.72 30.62 41.33
N ALA A 15 7.62 31.26 40.60
CA ALA A 15 8.53 30.59 39.65
C ALA A 15 9.54 29.67 40.36
N SER A 16 10.11 30.12 41.49
CA SER A 16 11.05 29.33 42.30
C SER A 16 10.36 28.12 42.96
N GLY A 17 9.15 28.30 43.49
CA GLY A 17 8.36 27.20 44.04
C GLY A 17 7.97 26.16 42.99
N SER A 18 7.56 26.61 41.80
CA SER A 18 7.27 25.73 40.68
C SER A 18 8.51 24.99 40.16
N TYR A 19 9.66 25.66 40.16
CA TYR A 19 10.94 25.06 39.81
C TYR A 19 11.31 23.91 40.76
N LEU A 20 11.24 24.13 42.06
CA LEU A 20 11.55 23.13 43.08
C LEU A 20 10.56 21.96 43.07
N ALA A 21 9.29 22.20 42.81
CA ALA A 21 8.26 21.17 42.79
C ALA A 21 8.30 20.28 41.52
N LEU A 22 8.71 20.85 40.39
CA LEU A 22 8.70 20.12 39.09
C LEU A 22 10.05 19.51 38.75
N THR A 23 11.16 19.98 39.29
CA THR A 23 12.51 19.48 39.01
C THR A 23 12.67 17.96 39.24
N PRO A 24 12.13 17.36 40.34
CA PRO A 24 12.21 15.92 40.57
C PRO A 24 11.35 15.06 39.61
N GLN A 25 10.40 15.67 38.94
CA GLN A 25 9.46 14.98 38.02
C GLN A 25 9.89 15.08 36.54
N LEU A 26 11.02 15.76 36.27
CA LEU A 26 11.47 15.91 34.89
C LEU A 26 12.03 14.60 34.37
N PRO A 27 11.66 14.18 33.14
CA PRO A 27 12.19 12.98 32.49
C PRO A 27 13.70 13.05 32.29
N ASP A 28 14.32 11.90 32.22
CA ASP A 28 15.74 11.78 31.91
C ASP A 28 16.01 12.10 30.44
N ILE A 29 16.78 13.17 30.22
CA ILE A 29 17.15 13.62 28.87
C ILE A 29 18.29 12.81 28.24
N SER A 30 18.97 11.94 28.99
CA SER A 30 20.03 11.08 28.44
C SER A 30 19.50 10.17 27.32
N THR A 31 18.22 9.85 27.35
CA THR A 31 17.50 9.09 26.31
C THR A 31 17.54 9.76 24.93
N LEU A 32 17.76 11.10 24.87
CA LEU A 32 17.88 11.81 23.59
C LEU A 32 19.20 11.52 22.85
N LYS A 33 20.22 11.04 23.54
CA LYS A 33 21.51 10.70 22.90
C LYS A 33 21.45 9.41 22.08
N ASN A 34 20.50 8.53 22.43
CA ASN A 34 20.30 7.24 21.78
C ASN A 34 18.83 7.07 21.36
N VAL A 35 18.31 8.03 20.61
CA VAL A 35 16.92 7.94 20.14
C VAL A 35 16.81 6.86 19.07
N GLU A 36 16.06 5.82 19.38
CA GLU A 36 15.54 4.88 18.39
C GLU A 36 14.28 5.50 17.76
N TYR A 37 14.37 5.83 16.48
CA TYR A 37 13.19 6.31 15.76
C TYR A 37 12.30 5.12 15.44
N GLU A 38 11.02 5.22 15.76
CA GLU A 38 10.01 4.27 15.31
C GLU A 38 10.05 4.22 13.77
N THR A 39 10.66 3.19 13.24
CA THR A 39 10.73 2.95 11.80
C THR A 39 9.72 1.87 11.43
N PRO A 40 8.90 2.09 10.40
CA PRO A 40 7.90 1.10 9.99
C PRO A 40 8.57 -0.18 9.48
N LEU A 41 7.86 -1.30 9.61
CA LEU A 41 8.19 -2.53 8.92
C LEU A 41 8.12 -2.29 7.40
N GLN A 42 9.22 -2.53 6.69
CA GLN A 42 9.30 -2.43 5.24
C GLN A 42 9.28 -3.83 4.62
N VAL A 43 8.36 -4.06 3.69
CA VAL A 43 8.30 -5.27 2.88
C VAL A 43 8.81 -4.95 1.49
N LEU A 44 9.85 -5.65 1.06
CA LEU A 44 10.60 -5.40 -0.16
C LEU A 44 10.55 -6.63 -1.07
N THR A 45 10.62 -6.42 -2.36
CA THR A 45 10.89 -7.49 -3.33
C THR A 45 12.34 -7.97 -3.19
N ARG A 46 12.69 -9.10 -3.80
CA ARG A 46 14.06 -9.62 -3.87
C ARG A 46 15.04 -8.61 -4.48
N ASP A 47 14.59 -7.86 -5.48
CA ASP A 47 15.36 -6.80 -6.16
C ASP A 47 15.27 -5.43 -5.45
N GLY A 48 14.77 -5.39 -4.20
CA GLY A 48 14.81 -4.22 -3.31
C GLY A 48 13.76 -3.14 -3.57
N LYS A 49 12.70 -3.44 -4.31
CA LYS A 49 11.59 -2.52 -4.54
C LYS A 49 10.58 -2.58 -3.39
N LEU A 50 10.08 -1.43 -2.95
CA LEU A 50 9.15 -1.36 -1.83
C LEU A 50 7.75 -1.84 -2.23
N ILE A 51 7.26 -2.87 -1.53
CA ILE A 51 5.90 -3.40 -1.67
C ILE A 51 4.96 -2.68 -0.70
N SER A 52 5.34 -2.57 0.56
CA SER A 52 4.51 -1.93 1.60
C SER A 52 5.32 -1.51 2.81
N GLU A 53 4.78 -0.52 3.53
CA GLU A 53 5.24 -0.17 4.87
C GLU A 53 4.10 -0.36 5.87
N PHE A 54 4.38 -1.01 7.00
CA PHE A 54 3.44 -1.20 8.10
C PHE A 54 3.95 -0.49 9.35
N GLY A 55 3.18 0.43 9.85
CA GLY A 55 3.45 1.27 11.01
C GLY A 55 2.58 2.51 10.99
N VAL A 56 2.48 3.18 12.13
CA VAL A 56 1.64 4.39 12.26
C VAL A 56 2.34 5.61 11.68
N LYS A 57 3.67 5.62 11.70
CA LYS A 57 4.51 6.77 11.35
C LYS A 57 5.42 6.41 10.19
N HIS A 58 5.41 7.22 9.14
CA HIS A 58 6.45 7.16 8.11
C HIS A 58 7.62 8.01 8.59
N SER A 59 8.75 7.38 8.91
CA SER A 59 9.98 8.05 9.34
C SER A 59 11.15 7.59 8.48
N VAL A 60 11.98 8.55 8.05
CA VAL A 60 13.26 8.32 7.36
C VAL A 60 14.30 9.16 8.10
N PRO A 61 14.89 8.62 9.18
CA PRO A 61 15.85 9.35 10.00
C PRO A 61 17.10 9.74 9.19
N LEU A 62 17.60 10.94 9.44
CA LEU A 62 18.78 11.51 8.79
C LEU A 62 19.74 12.02 9.84
N LYS A 63 21.05 11.86 9.63
CA LYS A 63 22.07 12.54 10.41
C LYS A 63 22.13 14.01 10.00
N TYR A 64 22.44 14.93 10.94
CA TYR A 64 22.51 16.36 10.64
C TYR A 64 23.37 16.68 9.42
N LYS A 65 24.53 16.03 9.29
CA LYS A 65 25.46 16.18 8.16
C LYS A 65 24.88 15.77 6.79
N GLU A 66 23.81 14.99 6.78
CA GLU A 66 23.13 14.56 5.56
C GLU A 66 22.06 15.56 5.10
N ILE A 67 21.74 16.55 5.95
CA ILE A 67 20.69 17.53 5.67
C ILE A 67 21.25 18.73 4.93
N PRO A 68 20.74 19.09 3.74
CA PRO A 68 21.22 20.26 3.00
C PRO A 68 21.12 21.54 3.83
N LYS A 69 22.19 22.35 3.86
CA LYS A 69 22.23 23.63 4.58
C LYS A 69 21.05 24.56 4.27
N PRO A 70 20.62 24.74 3.00
CA PRO A 70 19.44 25.55 2.70
C PRO A 70 18.14 25.01 3.33
N PHE A 71 18.03 23.71 3.55
CA PHE A 71 16.86 23.12 4.20
C PHE A 71 16.81 23.44 5.71
N VAL A 72 17.95 23.29 6.38
CA VAL A 72 18.09 23.74 7.78
C VAL A 72 17.73 25.23 7.88
N GLN A 73 18.29 26.07 7.01
CA GLN A 73 18.03 27.51 6.98
C GLN A 73 16.54 27.86 6.74
N ALA A 74 15.82 27.05 5.94
CA ALA A 74 14.39 27.25 5.74
C ALA A 74 13.59 27.00 7.04
N PHE A 75 13.94 25.98 7.81
CA PHE A 75 13.33 25.74 9.13
C PHE A 75 13.69 26.81 10.15
N LEU A 76 14.95 27.24 10.19
CA LEU A 76 15.38 28.35 11.06
C LEU A 76 14.60 29.63 10.74
N ALA A 77 14.50 29.97 9.46
CA ALA A 77 13.75 31.16 9.02
C ALA A 77 12.24 31.05 9.33
N ALA A 78 11.70 29.84 9.37
CA ALA A 78 10.28 29.58 9.61
C ALA A 78 9.90 29.57 11.11
N GLU A 79 10.75 29.01 11.97
CA GLU A 79 10.44 28.64 13.34
C GLU A 79 11.31 29.35 14.38
N ASP A 80 12.62 29.57 14.11
CA ASP A 80 13.56 30.08 15.12
C ASP A 80 14.83 30.67 14.46
N ASP A 81 14.73 31.91 14.01
CA ASP A 81 15.82 32.56 13.23
C ASP A 81 17.07 32.89 14.08
N ARG A 82 16.97 32.84 15.38
CA ARG A 82 18.07 33.07 16.34
C ARG A 82 18.48 31.82 17.11
N PHE A 83 18.14 30.65 16.61
CA PHE A 83 18.40 29.37 17.27
C PHE A 83 19.84 29.18 17.76
N PHE A 84 20.82 29.65 17.01
CA PHE A 84 22.25 29.56 17.37
C PHE A 84 22.70 30.64 18.38
N GLU A 85 21.84 31.61 18.74
CA GLU A 85 22.18 32.75 19.58
C GLU A 85 21.66 32.64 21.01
N HIS A 86 20.73 31.71 21.28
CA HIS A 86 20.12 31.55 22.61
C HIS A 86 20.30 30.12 23.15
N ASP A 87 20.20 29.97 24.48
CA ASP A 87 20.33 28.69 25.17
C ASP A 87 18.95 28.08 25.51
N GLY A 88 18.19 27.71 24.49
CA GLY A 88 16.88 27.05 24.58
C GLY A 88 15.69 27.99 24.72
N ILE A 89 15.89 29.22 25.17
CA ILE A 89 14.85 30.25 25.37
C ILE A 89 15.25 31.52 24.63
N ASP A 90 14.45 31.98 23.69
CA ASP A 90 14.62 33.27 23.04
C ASP A 90 13.91 34.39 23.84
N TYR A 91 14.58 34.95 24.86
CA TYR A 91 14.04 36.04 25.68
C TYR A 91 13.68 37.27 24.87
N ALA A 92 14.44 37.62 23.85
CA ALA A 92 14.14 38.77 23.01
C ALA A 92 12.97 38.51 22.06
N GLY A 93 12.79 37.26 21.59
CA GLY A 93 11.60 36.82 20.89
C GLY A 93 10.34 36.84 21.74
N LEU A 94 10.45 36.40 22.99
CA LEU A 94 9.37 36.49 23.98
C LEU A 94 8.99 37.95 24.25
N GLY A 95 9.97 38.84 24.42
CA GLY A 95 9.74 40.29 24.60
C GLY A 95 9.02 40.91 23.41
N ARG A 96 9.41 40.57 22.19
CA ARG A 96 8.70 41.01 20.96
C ARG A 96 7.26 40.48 20.92
N ALA A 97 7.03 39.19 21.18
CA ALA A 97 5.69 38.61 21.20
C ALA A 97 4.79 39.27 22.24
N PHE A 98 5.33 39.59 23.42
CA PHE A 98 4.61 40.30 24.47
C PHE A 98 4.26 41.73 24.04
N SER A 99 5.20 42.45 23.41
CA SER A 99 4.95 43.80 22.88
C SER A 99 3.90 43.79 21.75
N GLU A 100 3.88 42.79 20.90
CA GLU A 100 2.87 42.60 19.85
C GLU A 100 1.46 42.38 20.43
N ILE A 101 1.35 41.62 21.52
CA ILE A 101 0.08 41.41 22.25
C ILE A 101 -0.44 42.73 22.80
N LEU A 102 0.44 43.51 23.41
CA LEU A 102 0.07 44.79 23.99
C LEU A 102 -0.35 45.84 22.94
N THR A 103 0.26 45.81 21.76
CA THR A 103 0.03 46.80 20.69
C THR A 103 -1.08 46.42 19.71
N SER A 104 -1.25 45.13 19.40
CA SER A 104 -2.18 44.67 18.35
C SER A 104 -3.30 43.76 18.88
N GLY A 105 -3.28 43.35 20.14
CA GLY A 105 -4.24 42.40 20.74
C GLY A 105 -4.16 40.97 20.14
N ASN A 106 -3.24 40.69 19.22
CA ASN A 106 -3.11 39.42 18.51
C ASN A 106 -1.69 38.88 18.61
N ILE A 107 -1.56 37.57 18.86
CA ILE A 107 -0.28 36.86 18.80
C ILE A 107 0.05 36.59 17.34
N ARG A 108 0.97 37.32 16.74
CA ARG A 108 1.44 37.10 15.35
C ARG A 108 2.73 36.28 15.29
N SER A 109 3.60 36.39 16.30
CA SER A 109 4.84 35.60 16.39
C SER A 109 4.73 34.50 17.45
N GLY A 110 5.25 33.30 17.17
CA GLY A 110 5.31 32.20 18.13
C GLY A 110 6.51 32.36 19.05
N GLY A 111 6.31 32.31 20.37
CA GLY A 111 7.37 32.42 21.39
C GLY A 111 8.01 31.07 21.78
N SER A 112 7.85 30.00 20.99
CA SER A 112 8.47 28.71 21.27
C SER A 112 9.66 28.47 20.36
N THR A 113 10.82 28.14 20.93
CA THR A 113 12.04 27.80 20.20
C THR A 113 12.02 26.39 19.66
N ILE A 114 12.95 26.05 18.76
CA ILE A 114 13.15 24.67 18.26
C ILE A 114 13.44 23.73 19.44
N THR A 115 14.28 24.12 20.40
CA THR A 115 14.60 23.29 21.57
C THR A 115 13.37 23.02 22.44
N MET A 116 12.50 24.02 22.63
CA MET A 116 11.21 23.83 23.33
C MET A 116 10.30 22.86 22.56
N GLN A 117 10.32 22.90 21.22
CA GLN A 117 9.55 21.95 20.41
C GLN A 117 10.13 20.53 20.52
N VAL A 118 11.45 20.36 20.62
CA VAL A 118 12.09 19.06 20.92
C VAL A 118 11.61 18.57 22.28
N ALA A 119 11.72 19.36 23.33
CA ALA A 119 11.24 19.01 24.67
C ALA A 119 9.78 18.54 24.65
N LYS A 120 8.91 19.27 23.95
CA LYS A 120 7.50 18.93 23.79
C LYS A 120 7.31 17.60 23.04
N ASN A 121 7.99 17.40 21.92
CA ASN A 121 7.75 16.26 21.02
C ASN A 121 8.29 14.93 21.56
N TYR A 122 9.26 14.95 22.47
CA TYR A 122 9.86 13.76 23.06
C TYR A 122 9.32 13.42 24.44
N PHE A 123 8.95 14.40 25.26
CA PHE A 123 8.67 14.18 26.67
C PHE A 123 7.27 14.59 27.14
N LEU A 124 6.53 15.42 26.39
CA LEU A 124 5.30 16.01 26.89
C LEU A 124 4.06 15.56 26.10
N SER A 125 2.92 15.52 26.79
CA SER A 125 1.62 15.24 26.18
C SER A 125 1.11 16.42 25.33
N SER A 126 0.07 16.19 24.53
CA SER A 126 -0.57 17.21 23.69
C SER A 126 -1.46 18.20 24.47
N GLU A 127 -1.68 18.00 25.76
CA GLU A 127 -2.49 18.88 26.60
C GLU A 127 -1.91 20.29 26.70
N ARG A 128 -2.80 21.30 26.69
CA ARG A 128 -2.39 22.70 26.74
C ARG A 128 -2.60 23.28 28.15
N THR A 129 -1.60 23.10 29.04
CA THR A 129 -1.61 23.62 30.40
C THR A 129 -0.43 24.56 30.66
N PHE A 130 -0.58 25.48 31.61
CA PHE A 130 0.53 26.34 32.01
C PHE A 130 1.68 25.54 32.64
N SER A 131 1.37 24.53 33.45
CA SER A 131 2.36 23.62 34.03
C SER A 131 3.20 22.96 32.95
N ARG A 132 2.56 22.40 31.89
CA ARG A 132 3.27 21.82 30.74
C ARG A 132 4.20 22.82 30.05
N LYS A 133 3.75 24.08 29.88
CA LYS A 133 4.60 25.12 29.24
C LYS A 133 5.82 25.47 30.08
N PHE A 134 5.69 25.47 31.40
CA PHE A 134 6.81 25.64 32.31
C PHE A 134 7.79 24.45 32.25
N THR A 135 7.27 23.22 32.25
CA THR A 135 8.07 22.01 32.09
C THR A 135 8.82 22.00 30.73
N GLU A 136 8.18 22.47 29.65
CA GLU A 136 8.79 22.62 28.33
C GLU A 136 10.01 23.56 28.37
N ILE A 137 9.90 24.68 29.09
CA ILE A 137 11.00 25.63 29.26
C ILE A 137 12.15 25.02 30.06
N MET A 138 11.85 24.33 31.17
CA MET A 138 12.88 23.66 31.99
C MET A 138 13.62 22.57 31.24
N LEU A 139 12.88 21.74 30.49
CA LEU A 139 13.47 20.70 29.66
C LEU A 139 14.31 21.29 28.52
N ALA A 140 13.87 22.38 27.90
CA ALA A 140 14.64 23.05 26.84
C ALA A 140 16.01 23.50 27.35
N LYS A 141 16.07 24.08 28.56
CA LYS A 141 17.36 24.48 29.16
C LYS A 141 18.28 23.27 29.43
N ARG A 142 17.73 22.18 29.99
CA ARG A 142 18.52 20.97 30.23
C ARG A 142 19.02 20.34 28.93
N ILE A 143 18.20 20.34 27.86
CA ILE A 143 18.56 19.80 26.53
C ILE A 143 19.76 20.58 26.00
N GLU A 144 19.74 21.92 26.06
CA GLU A 144 20.85 22.76 25.60
C GLU A 144 22.14 22.55 26.43
N ASP A 145 22.00 22.28 27.74
CA ASP A 145 23.15 21.97 28.60
C ASP A 145 23.78 20.59 28.26
N SER A 146 23.08 19.71 27.57
CA SER A 146 23.49 18.31 27.35
C SER A 146 23.76 17.93 25.90
N LEU A 147 23.22 18.68 24.92
CA LEU A 147 23.30 18.43 23.49
C LEU A 147 23.80 19.64 22.73
N THR A 148 24.52 19.42 21.64
CA THR A 148 24.90 20.49 20.72
C THR A 148 23.71 20.99 19.90
N LYS A 149 23.81 22.19 19.37
CA LYS A 149 22.81 22.78 18.47
C LYS A 149 22.49 21.88 17.27
N GLU A 150 23.50 21.22 16.74
CA GLU A 150 23.37 20.31 15.59
C GLU A 150 22.60 19.04 15.97
N GLU A 151 22.85 18.46 17.16
CA GLU A 151 22.11 17.32 17.69
C GLU A 151 20.64 17.68 17.97
N ILE A 152 20.38 18.88 18.49
CA ILE A 152 19.01 19.38 18.73
C ILE A 152 18.26 19.54 17.41
N LEU A 153 18.92 20.09 16.37
CA LEU A 153 18.32 20.18 15.02
C LEU A 153 18.09 18.80 14.40
N GLU A 154 19.01 17.85 14.56
CA GLU A 154 18.84 16.47 14.10
C GLU A 154 17.57 15.85 14.72
N LEU A 155 17.44 15.97 16.05
CA LEU A 155 16.26 15.47 16.77
C LEU A 155 14.97 16.14 16.30
N TYR A 156 14.98 17.47 16.15
CA TYR A 156 13.82 18.23 15.69
C TYR A 156 13.37 17.82 14.31
N LEU A 157 14.29 17.84 13.34
CA LEU A 157 14.02 17.60 11.93
C LEU A 157 13.61 16.14 11.64
N ASN A 158 13.97 15.19 12.50
CA ASN A 158 13.56 13.79 12.40
C ASN A 158 12.22 13.48 13.10
N LYS A 159 11.80 14.28 14.09
CA LYS A 159 10.59 13.98 14.90
C LYS A 159 9.37 14.79 14.52
N ILE A 160 9.56 15.98 13.94
CA ILE A 160 8.46 16.90 13.66
C ILE A 160 7.41 16.31 12.70
N TYR A 161 6.13 16.46 13.06
CA TYR A 161 5.03 16.04 12.22
C TYR A 161 4.77 17.04 11.09
N LEU A 162 4.75 16.56 9.85
CA LEU A 162 4.67 17.37 8.64
C LEU A 162 3.43 17.09 7.78
N GLY A 163 2.39 16.46 8.38
CA GLY A 163 1.19 16.08 7.65
C GLY A 163 1.33 14.76 6.88
N GLN A 164 0.22 14.22 6.35
CA GLN A 164 0.21 12.98 5.55
C GLN A 164 0.95 11.79 6.21
N ARG A 165 0.91 11.69 7.55
CA ARG A 165 1.66 10.73 8.37
C ARG A 165 3.20 10.84 8.24
N ALA A 166 3.72 11.92 7.65
CA ALA A 166 5.15 12.18 7.56
C ALA A 166 5.69 12.69 8.91
N TYR A 167 6.59 11.95 9.52
CA TYR A 167 7.37 12.34 10.68
C TYR A 167 8.83 12.54 10.25
N GLY A 168 9.31 13.76 10.39
CA GLY A 168 10.62 14.19 9.92
C GLY A 168 10.67 14.55 8.43
N ILE A 169 11.74 15.29 8.09
CA ILE A 169 11.94 15.88 6.74
C ILE A 169 12.22 14.83 5.67
N GLY A 170 12.87 13.71 6.02
CA GLY A 170 13.15 12.63 5.08
C GLY A 170 11.86 11.98 4.56
N ALA A 171 10.90 11.69 5.47
CA ALA A 171 9.60 11.16 5.08
C ALA A 171 8.78 12.20 4.30
N ALA A 172 8.82 13.49 4.69
CA ALA A 172 8.11 14.54 3.98
C ALA A 172 8.63 14.72 2.54
N ALA A 173 9.95 14.69 2.32
CA ALA A 173 10.55 14.76 0.99
C ALA A 173 10.04 13.64 0.07
N LYS A 174 9.98 12.42 0.57
CA LYS A 174 9.45 11.27 -0.18
C LYS A 174 7.95 11.39 -0.45
N ILE A 175 7.15 11.70 0.57
CA ILE A 175 5.68 11.73 0.47
C ILE A 175 5.20 12.85 -0.44
N TYR A 176 5.74 14.07 -0.32
CA TYR A 176 5.27 15.21 -1.08
C TYR A 176 5.88 15.30 -2.49
N TYR A 177 7.12 14.82 -2.67
CA TYR A 177 7.88 15.04 -3.91
C TYR A 177 8.48 13.77 -4.53
N GLY A 178 8.42 12.61 -3.85
CA GLY A 178 9.05 11.38 -4.32
C GLY A 178 10.59 11.46 -4.37
N LYS A 179 11.20 12.37 -3.58
CA LYS A 179 12.63 12.72 -3.63
C LYS A 179 13.33 12.42 -2.30
N THR A 180 14.64 12.29 -2.34
CA THR A 180 15.49 12.44 -1.14
C THR A 180 15.65 13.92 -0.79
N VAL A 181 16.06 14.23 0.45
CA VAL A 181 16.24 15.63 0.87
C VAL A 181 17.28 16.39 0.05
N GLN A 182 18.29 15.68 -0.49
CA GLN A 182 19.34 16.23 -1.34
C GLN A 182 18.85 16.62 -2.74
N GLN A 183 17.76 16.03 -3.20
CA GLN A 183 17.16 16.28 -4.52
C GLN A 183 16.11 17.39 -4.52
N LEU A 184 15.75 17.89 -3.33
CA LEU A 184 14.75 18.95 -3.21
C LEU A 184 15.30 20.29 -3.72
N THR A 185 14.45 21.03 -4.42
CA THR A 185 14.70 22.43 -4.77
C THR A 185 14.48 23.35 -3.55
N LEU A 186 15.00 24.58 -3.59
CA LEU A 186 14.77 25.56 -2.53
C LEU A 186 13.27 25.81 -2.25
N ALA A 187 12.46 25.87 -3.31
CA ALA A 187 11.00 26.05 -3.18
C ALA A 187 10.33 24.87 -2.48
N GLU A 188 10.74 23.63 -2.77
CA GLU A 188 10.24 22.42 -2.12
C GLU A 188 10.68 22.32 -0.65
N MET A 189 11.94 22.67 -0.35
CA MET A 189 12.45 22.77 1.03
C MET A 189 11.65 23.78 1.86
N ALA A 190 11.41 24.98 1.31
CA ALA A 190 10.61 26.02 1.98
C ALA A 190 9.13 25.60 2.13
N MET A 191 8.57 24.84 1.20
CA MET A 191 7.22 24.28 1.30
C MET A 191 7.11 23.34 2.51
N ILE A 192 8.05 22.40 2.66
CA ILE A 192 8.07 21.45 3.78
C ILE A 192 8.31 22.21 5.11
N ALA A 193 9.24 23.17 5.13
CA ALA A 193 9.52 23.99 6.32
C ALA A 193 8.32 24.86 6.78
N GLY A 194 7.32 25.03 5.90
CA GLY A 194 6.07 25.71 6.23
C GLY A 194 5.05 24.91 7.02
N LEU A 195 5.19 23.58 7.05
CA LEU A 195 4.20 22.64 7.58
C LEU A 195 4.10 22.63 9.13
N PRO A 196 5.21 22.73 9.91
CA PRO A 196 5.15 22.59 11.37
C PRO A 196 4.14 23.54 12.04
N LYS A 197 3.96 24.73 11.52
CA LYS A 197 3.04 25.75 12.07
C LYS A 197 1.60 25.24 12.15
N ALA A 198 1.11 24.55 11.14
CA ALA A 198 -0.21 23.91 11.10
C ALA A 198 -0.27 22.91 9.94
N PRO A 199 0.14 21.65 10.14
CA PRO A 199 0.30 20.65 9.06
C PRO A 199 -0.95 20.35 8.25
N SER A 200 -2.13 20.52 8.84
CA SER A 200 -3.40 20.37 8.11
C SER A 200 -3.77 21.62 7.31
N LYS A 201 -3.48 22.83 7.84
CA LYS A 201 -3.88 24.10 7.24
C LYS A 201 -3.01 24.50 6.05
N TYR A 202 -1.69 24.21 6.14
CA TYR A 202 -0.69 24.55 5.13
C TYR A 202 -0.28 23.36 4.27
N ASN A 203 -1.10 22.30 4.27
CA ASN A 203 -0.83 21.10 3.50
C ASN A 203 -1.01 21.37 1.99
N PRO A 204 0.04 21.22 1.16
CA PRO A 204 -0.05 21.53 -0.25
C PRO A 204 -0.94 20.56 -1.04
N VAL A 205 -1.22 19.35 -0.52
CA VAL A 205 -2.13 18.37 -1.12
C VAL A 205 -3.59 18.79 -0.96
N THR A 206 -3.95 19.38 0.18
CA THR A 206 -5.34 19.75 0.51
C THR A 206 -5.65 21.22 0.32
N ASN A 207 -4.63 22.09 0.37
CA ASN A 207 -4.77 23.54 0.25
C ASN A 207 -3.51 24.18 -0.34
N ALA A 208 -3.34 24.02 -1.65
CA ALA A 208 -2.16 24.51 -2.38
C ALA A 208 -1.97 26.03 -2.27
N GLU A 209 -3.04 26.81 -2.27
CA GLU A 209 -2.98 28.28 -2.20
C GLU A 209 -2.38 28.74 -0.86
N ARG A 210 -2.91 28.26 0.26
CA ARG A 210 -2.36 28.61 1.59
C ARG A 210 -0.94 28.09 1.80
N ALA A 211 -0.63 26.93 1.24
CA ALA A 211 0.71 26.38 1.27
C ALA A 211 1.70 27.29 0.52
N LEU A 212 1.33 27.80 -0.67
CA LEU A 212 2.11 28.77 -1.44
C LEU A 212 2.35 30.08 -0.68
N ILE A 213 1.32 30.64 -0.06
CA ILE A 213 1.46 31.86 0.77
C ILE A 213 2.49 31.63 1.88
N ARG A 214 2.42 30.48 2.56
CA ARG A 214 3.36 30.15 3.65
C ARG A 214 4.77 29.92 3.14
N ARG A 215 4.93 29.17 2.04
CA ARG A 215 6.21 28.96 1.34
C ARG A 215 6.89 30.27 0.99
N ASN A 216 6.15 31.15 0.31
CA ASN A 216 6.67 32.42 -0.18
C ASN A 216 7.07 33.35 0.98
N TRP A 217 6.33 33.33 2.07
CA TRP A 217 6.71 34.03 3.30
C TRP A 217 8.06 33.53 3.85
N ILE A 218 8.29 32.20 3.87
CA ILE A 218 9.56 31.61 4.34
C ILE A 218 10.70 32.02 3.41
N ILE A 219 10.52 31.92 2.09
CA ILE A 219 11.54 32.33 1.11
C ILE A 219 11.91 33.81 1.28
N GLY A 220 10.92 34.68 1.49
CA GLY A 220 11.16 36.08 1.80
C GLY A 220 11.93 36.31 3.12
N ARG A 221 11.66 35.49 4.15
CA ARG A 221 12.43 35.49 5.41
C ARG A 221 13.88 35.05 5.18
N MET A 222 14.11 34.00 4.40
CA MET A 222 15.46 33.52 4.05
C MET A 222 16.29 34.59 3.35
N LEU A 223 15.66 35.36 2.44
CA LEU A 223 16.31 36.51 1.81
C LEU A 223 16.66 37.60 2.84
N LYS A 224 15.70 37.97 3.71
CA LYS A 224 15.92 38.98 4.77
C LYS A 224 17.04 38.59 5.74
N LEU A 225 17.18 37.31 6.04
CA LEU A 225 18.24 36.74 6.88
C LEU A 225 19.56 36.51 6.11
N ARG A 226 19.63 36.87 4.83
CA ARG A 226 20.79 36.69 3.96
C ARG A 226 21.21 35.21 3.80
N TYR A 227 20.28 34.28 3.96
CA TYR A 227 20.53 32.86 3.70
C TYR A 227 20.56 32.53 2.21
N ILE A 228 19.88 33.33 1.39
CA ILE A 228 19.80 33.18 -0.05
C ILE A 228 19.99 34.52 -0.77
N SER A 229 20.43 34.47 -2.03
CA SER A 229 20.54 35.65 -2.89
C SER A 229 19.16 36.07 -3.45
N GLN A 230 19.06 37.32 -3.95
CA GLN A 230 17.87 37.82 -4.65
C GLN A 230 17.50 36.92 -5.83
N LYS A 231 18.48 36.50 -6.65
CA LYS A 231 18.27 35.60 -7.80
C LYS A 231 17.66 34.26 -7.37
N ALA A 232 18.12 33.66 -6.26
CA ALA A 232 17.59 32.41 -5.75
C ALA A 232 16.17 32.59 -5.17
N HIS A 233 15.90 33.73 -4.50
CA HIS A 233 14.57 34.11 -4.03
C HIS A 233 13.58 34.19 -5.19
N ASP A 234 13.86 34.95 -6.24
CA ASP A 234 12.94 35.18 -7.35
C ASP A 234 12.66 33.88 -8.12
N ALA A 235 13.67 33.05 -8.32
CA ALA A 235 13.50 31.71 -8.91
C ALA A 235 12.61 30.79 -8.06
N ALA A 236 12.78 30.81 -6.73
CA ALA A 236 11.99 29.96 -5.82
C ALA A 236 10.54 30.43 -5.67
N ILE A 237 10.31 31.76 -5.71
CA ILE A 237 8.94 32.34 -5.70
C ILE A 237 8.19 31.98 -6.98
N ALA A 238 8.86 32.06 -8.14
CA ALA A 238 8.25 31.73 -9.44
C ALA A 238 7.99 30.22 -9.62
N ALA A 239 8.64 29.36 -8.84
CA ALA A 239 8.47 27.91 -8.95
C ALA A 239 7.04 27.47 -8.61
N PRO A 240 6.43 26.54 -9.38
CA PRO A 240 5.14 25.97 -9.06
C PRO A 240 5.21 25.15 -7.75
N VAL A 241 4.05 24.67 -7.25
CA VAL A 241 4.01 23.78 -6.09
C VAL A 241 4.76 22.48 -6.36
N GLY A 242 4.69 21.98 -7.59
CA GLY A 242 5.52 20.87 -8.09
C GLY A 242 5.30 19.54 -7.35
N LEU A 243 4.14 19.34 -6.73
CA LEU A 243 3.85 18.09 -6.02
C LEU A 243 3.98 16.88 -6.93
N ASN A 244 4.74 15.91 -6.47
CA ASN A 244 4.68 14.53 -6.91
C ASN A 244 4.24 13.67 -5.71
N PHE A 245 2.96 13.87 -5.33
CA PHE A 245 2.43 13.30 -4.11
C PHE A 245 2.34 11.78 -4.19
N GLN A 246 3.11 11.12 -3.36
CA GLN A 246 3.12 9.69 -3.21
C GLN A 246 2.17 9.32 -2.05
N ALA A 247 0.91 9.10 -2.36
CA ALA A 247 -0.09 8.62 -1.37
C ALA A 247 0.31 7.27 -0.77
N SER A 248 1.11 6.51 -1.50
CA SER A 248 1.76 5.28 -1.09
C SER A 248 3.19 5.28 -1.62
N LEU A 249 4.16 4.98 -0.78
CA LEU A 249 5.58 4.86 -1.17
C LEU A 249 5.89 3.55 -1.92
N GLN A 250 4.87 2.83 -2.38
CA GLN A 250 4.98 1.52 -3.01
C GLN A 250 5.55 1.62 -4.43
N ASP A 251 6.61 0.88 -4.69
CA ASP A 251 7.17 0.69 -6.03
C ASP A 251 6.47 -0.45 -6.79
N VAL A 252 5.95 -1.45 -6.04
CA VAL A 252 5.33 -2.67 -6.58
C VAL A 252 4.00 -2.95 -5.87
N GLN A 253 2.97 -3.23 -6.64
CA GLN A 253 1.65 -3.60 -6.14
C GLN A 253 1.58 -5.11 -5.82
N ALA A 254 1.81 -5.47 -4.55
CA ALA A 254 1.68 -6.84 -4.05
C ALA A 254 1.04 -6.88 -2.65
N PRO A 255 -0.18 -6.33 -2.47
CA PRO A 255 -0.76 -6.13 -1.14
C PRO A 255 -1.08 -7.45 -0.42
N TRP A 256 -1.44 -8.53 -1.13
CA TRP A 256 -1.66 -9.85 -0.53
C TRP A 256 -0.35 -10.44 0.02
N LEU A 257 0.77 -10.29 -0.70
CA LEU A 257 2.08 -10.70 -0.22
C LEU A 257 2.49 -9.89 1.02
N ALA A 258 2.30 -8.57 0.96
CA ALA A 258 2.60 -7.69 2.09
C ALA A 258 1.86 -8.13 3.36
N GLU A 259 0.58 -8.52 3.22
CA GLU A 259 -0.23 -9.01 4.34
C GLU A 259 0.27 -10.38 4.84
N MET A 260 0.63 -11.31 3.95
CA MET A 260 1.24 -12.59 4.35
C MET A 260 2.51 -12.38 5.17
N VAL A 261 3.39 -11.44 4.76
CA VAL A 261 4.61 -11.08 5.51
C VAL A 261 4.24 -10.49 6.87
N ARG A 262 3.31 -9.52 6.89
CA ARG A 262 2.87 -8.87 8.12
C ARG A 262 2.32 -9.89 9.14
N GLU A 263 1.44 -10.79 8.70
CA GLU A 263 0.87 -11.84 9.54
C GLU A 263 1.95 -12.76 10.09
N SER A 264 2.82 -13.30 9.23
CA SER A 264 3.91 -14.20 9.62
C SER A 264 4.85 -13.56 10.64
N LEU A 265 5.21 -12.29 10.47
CA LEU A 265 6.09 -11.59 11.41
C LEU A 265 5.38 -11.22 12.71
N THR A 266 4.09 -10.84 12.63
CA THR A 266 3.30 -10.53 13.84
C THR A 266 3.08 -11.78 14.70
N GLU A 267 2.86 -12.93 14.07
CA GLU A 267 2.77 -14.22 14.77
C GLU A 267 4.08 -14.57 15.48
N ARG A 268 5.23 -14.30 14.84
CA ARG A 268 6.55 -14.66 15.36
C ARG A 268 7.11 -13.68 16.38
N PHE A 269 6.93 -12.35 16.17
CA PHE A 269 7.58 -11.28 16.94
C PHE A 269 6.58 -10.36 17.67
N GLY A 270 5.28 -10.59 17.54
CA GLY A 270 4.27 -9.75 18.14
C GLY A 270 4.17 -8.35 17.49
N LYS A 271 3.54 -7.41 18.22
CA LYS A 271 3.30 -6.05 17.73
C LYS A 271 4.57 -5.18 17.61
N ALA A 272 5.65 -5.55 18.28
CA ALA A 272 6.92 -4.81 18.21
C ALA A 272 7.47 -4.71 16.77
N VAL A 273 7.08 -5.62 15.89
CA VAL A 273 7.47 -5.62 14.47
C VAL A 273 7.15 -4.31 13.74
N TYR A 274 6.13 -3.56 14.19
CA TYR A 274 5.70 -2.32 13.54
C TYR A 274 6.58 -1.10 13.83
N ASP A 275 7.42 -1.17 14.84
CA ASP A 275 8.17 -0.03 15.36
C ASP A 275 9.70 -0.24 15.34
N THR A 276 10.14 -1.49 15.06
CA THR A 276 11.55 -1.90 15.11
C THR A 276 12.32 -1.69 13.80
N GLY A 277 11.66 -1.24 12.73
CA GLY A 277 12.32 -0.93 11.46
C GLY A 277 12.81 -2.12 10.67
N TYR A 278 12.21 -3.29 10.84
CA TYR A 278 12.57 -4.46 10.04
C TYR A 278 12.42 -4.20 8.54
N LYS A 279 13.43 -4.59 7.78
CA LYS A 279 13.41 -4.66 6.32
C LYS A 279 13.34 -6.11 5.91
N VAL A 280 12.20 -6.51 5.38
CA VAL A 280 11.94 -7.88 4.98
C VAL A 280 12.02 -7.99 3.47
N TYR A 281 13.02 -8.72 3.00
CA TYR A 281 13.15 -9.05 1.59
C TYR A 281 12.37 -10.33 1.31
N THR A 282 11.44 -10.23 0.39
CA THR A 282 10.66 -11.38 -0.07
C THR A 282 11.38 -12.09 -1.22
N THR A 283 10.94 -13.31 -1.52
CA THR A 283 11.42 -14.06 -2.71
C THR A 283 10.88 -13.52 -4.03
N VAL A 284 9.88 -12.63 -3.97
CA VAL A 284 9.15 -12.11 -5.15
C VAL A 284 10.02 -11.15 -5.96
N ASP A 285 10.11 -11.38 -7.25
CA ASP A 285 10.74 -10.45 -8.22
C ASP A 285 9.72 -9.41 -8.69
N SER A 286 10.13 -8.13 -8.77
CA SER A 286 9.22 -7.04 -9.12
C SER A 286 8.61 -7.16 -10.51
N ARG A 287 9.35 -7.68 -11.49
CA ARG A 287 8.89 -7.87 -12.87
C ARG A 287 7.85 -8.98 -12.95
N ASN A 288 8.13 -10.12 -12.29
CA ASN A 288 7.23 -11.25 -12.25
C ASN A 288 5.91 -10.87 -11.56
N GLN A 289 5.98 -10.14 -10.44
CA GLN A 289 4.80 -9.67 -9.72
C GLN A 289 3.96 -8.69 -10.56
N ASN A 290 4.59 -7.73 -11.22
CA ASN A 290 3.88 -6.78 -12.08
C ASN A 290 3.22 -7.48 -13.27
N ALA A 291 3.91 -8.43 -13.90
CA ALA A 291 3.36 -9.25 -14.99
C ALA A 291 2.16 -10.10 -14.51
N ALA A 292 2.29 -10.74 -13.35
CA ALA A 292 1.22 -11.54 -12.74
C ALA A 292 -0.01 -10.69 -12.42
N SER A 293 0.19 -9.51 -11.82
CA SER A 293 -0.90 -8.58 -11.51
C SER A 293 -1.61 -8.10 -12.77
N ALA A 294 -0.86 -7.73 -13.80
CA ALA A 294 -1.41 -7.32 -15.08
C ALA A 294 -2.19 -8.48 -15.76
N ALA A 295 -1.67 -9.71 -15.70
CA ALA A 295 -2.31 -10.89 -16.29
C ALA A 295 -3.65 -11.23 -15.61
N VAL A 296 -3.70 -11.22 -14.28
CA VAL A 296 -4.94 -11.47 -13.53
C VAL A 296 -5.99 -10.40 -13.85
N ILE A 297 -5.62 -9.13 -13.82
CA ILE A 297 -6.54 -8.03 -14.15
C ILE A 297 -7.05 -8.16 -15.59
N ALA A 298 -6.16 -8.39 -16.56
CA ALA A 298 -6.52 -8.54 -17.97
C ALA A 298 -7.43 -9.75 -18.19
N GLY A 299 -7.11 -10.90 -17.59
CA GLY A 299 -7.88 -12.13 -17.69
C GLY A 299 -9.29 -11.99 -17.14
N LEU A 300 -9.43 -11.35 -15.95
CA LEU A 300 -10.73 -11.12 -15.31
C LEU A 300 -11.58 -10.13 -16.11
N LEU A 301 -11.00 -9.04 -16.61
CA LEU A 301 -11.71 -8.08 -17.46
C LEU A 301 -12.14 -8.71 -18.79
N ALA A 302 -11.28 -9.51 -19.40
CA ALA A 302 -11.61 -10.21 -20.64
C ALA A 302 -12.73 -11.25 -20.44
N TYR A 303 -12.71 -11.97 -19.32
CA TYR A 303 -13.80 -12.87 -18.94
C TYR A 303 -15.10 -12.10 -18.81
N ASP A 304 -15.08 -11.02 -18.04
CA ASP A 304 -16.24 -10.21 -17.72
C ASP A 304 -16.86 -9.57 -18.98
N GLN A 305 -16.02 -9.08 -19.90
CA GLN A 305 -16.46 -8.57 -21.20
C GLN A 305 -17.17 -9.64 -22.05
N ARG A 306 -16.69 -10.89 -22.06
CA ARG A 306 -17.33 -11.99 -22.78
C ARG A 306 -18.70 -12.36 -22.22
N HIS A 307 -18.96 -12.07 -20.93
CA HIS A 307 -20.23 -12.34 -20.26
C HIS A 307 -21.22 -11.16 -20.30
N GLY A 308 -20.80 -10.02 -20.86
CA GLY A 308 -21.66 -8.91 -21.16
C GLY A 308 -21.69 -7.78 -20.12
N TRP A 309 -22.27 -6.69 -20.54
CA TRP A 309 -22.41 -5.45 -19.78
C TRP A 309 -23.59 -5.51 -18.80
N ARG A 310 -23.33 -5.32 -17.50
CA ARG A 310 -24.34 -5.37 -16.44
C ARG A 310 -25.02 -4.02 -16.19
N GLY A 311 -24.60 -2.97 -16.88
CA GLY A 311 -25.13 -1.63 -16.69
C GLY A 311 -24.21 -0.73 -15.89
N PRO A 312 -24.60 0.55 -15.71
CA PRO A 312 -23.86 1.51 -14.90
C PRO A 312 -23.89 1.11 -13.41
N GLU A 313 -22.89 1.57 -12.64
CA GLU A 313 -22.81 1.32 -11.17
C GLU A 313 -23.78 2.19 -10.38
N GLY A 314 -24.33 3.22 -10.97
CA GLY A 314 -25.25 4.17 -10.35
C GLY A 314 -25.48 5.37 -11.23
N HIS A 315 -26.12 6.40 -10.66
CA HIS A 315 -26.53 7.61 -11.34
C HIS A 315 -26.39 8.80 -10.40
N GLY A 316 -25.92 9.94 -10.89
CA GLY A 316 -25.76 11.12 -10.04
C GLY A 316 -24.90 12.23 -10.64
N ASP A 317 -24.56 13.22 -9.80
CA ASP A 317 -23.82 14.41 -10.16
C ASP A 317 -22.29 14.29 -9.94
N SER A 318 -21.56 15.36 -10.26
CA SER A 318 -20.10 15.45 -10.06
C SER A 318 -19.69 15.36 -8.58
N THR A 319 -20.58 15.68 -7.63
CA THR A 319 -20.30 15.59 -6.20
C THR A 319 -20.31 14.12 -5.75
N ALA A 320 -21.29 13.36 -6.22
CA ALA A 320 -21.39 11.93 -5.98
C ALA A 320 -20.24 11.16 -6.66
N LEU A 321 -19.83 11.56 -7.89
CA LEU A 321 -18.67 10.99 -8.58
C LEU A 321 -17.39 11.05 -7.72
N LYS A 322 -17.15 12.16 -7.00
CA LYS A 322 -15.96 12.34 -6.15
C LYS A 322 -15.89 11.35 -4.99
N GLN A 323 -17.01 10.75 -4.58
CA GLN A 323 -17.08 9.73 -3.53
C GLN A 323 -16.71 8.33 -4.05
N LEU A 324 -16.79 8.09 -5.36
CA LEU A 324 -16.44 6.81 -5.95
C LEU A 324 -14.92 6.60 -5.93
N ARG A 325 -14.48 5.43 -5.49
CA ARG A 325 -13.07 5.07 -5.46
C ARG A 325 -12.67 4.36 -6.74
N ARG A 326 -11.42 4.52 -7.13
CA ARG A 326 -10.79 3.69 -8.14
C ARG A 326 -10.76 2.23 -7.66
N VAL A 327 -11.00 1.27 -8.55
CA VAL A 327 -10.96 -0.17 -8.27
C VAL A 327 -9.99 -0.82 -9.26
N GLY A 328 -8.92 -1.41 -8.77
CA GLY A 328 -7.84 -1.91 -9.62
C GLY A 328 -7.28 -0.82 -10.53
N ASN A 329 -7.31 -1.05 -11.83
CA ASN A 329 -6.93 -0.08 -12.86
C ASN A 329 -8.14 0.65 -13.48
N LEU A 330 -9.32 0.54 -12.87
CA LEU A 330 -10.57 1.12 -13.39
C LEU A 330 -10.87 2.47 -12.71
N GLU A 331 -10.90 3.53 -13.51
CA GLU A 331 -11.22 4.88 -13.06
C GLU A 331 -12.74 5.12 -13.10
N PRO A 332 -13.38 5.65 -12.04
CA PRO A 332 -14.79 6.01 -12.09
C PRO A 332 -14.98 7.29 -12.91
N ALA A 333 -16.06 7.32 -13.67
CA ALA A 333 -16.45 8.47 -14.48
C ALA A 333 -17.97 8.64 -14.53
N ARG A 334 -18.42 9.87 -14.75
CA ARG A 334 -19.82 10.22 -14.99
C ARG A 334 -20.03 10.53 -16.48
N VAL A 335 -21.06 9.98 -17.07
CA VAL A 335 -21.46 10.29 -18.44
C VAL A 335 -22.01 11.72 -18.51
N VAL A 336 -21.40 12.55 -19.35
CA VAL A 336 -21.80 13.96 -19.54
C VAL A 336 -22.67 14.14 -20.79
N SER A 337 -22.30 13.43 -21.87
CA SER A 337 -23.11 13.45 -23.11
C SER A 337 -22.96 12.14 -23.86
N VAL A 338 -24.01 11.75 -24.59
CA VAL A 338 -24.07 10.54 -25.39
C VAL A 338 -24.36 10.92 -26.83
N GLN A 339 -23.47 10.54 -27.74
CA GLN A 339 -23.65 10.67 -29.19
C GLN A 339 -23.92 9.29 -29.81
N ALA A 340 -24.16 9.22 -31.10
CA ALA A 340 -24.48 7.94 -31.75
C ALA A 340 -23.41 6.86 -31.52
N ARG A 341 -22.10 7.22 -31.60
CA ARG A 341 -20.97 6.27 -31.50
C ARG A 341 -19.85 6.77 -30.57
N SER A 342 -20.15 7.64 -29.64
CA SER A 342 -19.20 8.08 -28.63
C SER A 342 -19.91 8.58 -27.37
N VAL A 343 -19.19 8.59 -26.28
CA VAL A 343 -19.65 9.06 -24.97
C VAL A 343 -18.59 10.00 -24.40
N SER A 344 -19.01 11.22 -24.03
CA SER A 344 -18.16 12.11 -23.25
C SER A 344 -18.41 11.87 -21.77
N VAL A 345 -17.35 11.78 -21.01
CA VAL A 345 -17.38 11.51 -19.58
C VAL A 345 -16.57 12.54 -18.80
N GLU A 346 -16.92 12.74 -17.55
CA GLU A 346 -16.17 13.51 -16.56
C GLU A 346 -15.48 12.52 -15.61
N LEU A 347 -14.14 12.62 -15.50
CA LEU A 347 -13.37 11.88 -14.53
C LEU A 347 -13.50 12.49 -13.13
N ARG A 348 -13.15 11.75 -12.10
CA ARG A 348 -13.16 12.23 -10.71
C ARG A 348 -12.27 13.47 -10.48
N THR A 349 -11.27 13.67 -11.33
CA THR A 349 -10.41 14.87 -11.33
C THR A 349 -11.09 16.13 -11.86
N GLY A 350 -12.27 16.00 -12.49
CA GLY A 350 -12.97 17.04 -13.23
C GLY A 350 -12.55 17.15 -14.70
N GLU A 351 -11.57 16.35 -15.12
CA GLU A 351 -11.14 16.28 -16.51
C GLU A 351 -12.20 15.59 -17.37
N ARG A 352 -12.35 16.02 -18.62
CA ARG A 352 -13.23 15.38 -19.59
C ARG A 352 -12.47 14.43 -20.49
N ALA A 353 -13.07 13.28 -20.74
CA ALA A 353 -12.56 12.26 -21.64
C ALA A 353 -13.64 11.79 -22.60
N THR A 354 -13.24 11.17 -23.71
CA THR A 354 -14.17 10.62 -24.70
C THR A 354 -13.90 9.13 -24.89
N ILE A 355 -14.97 8.34 -24.86
CA ILE A 355 -14.95 6.92 -25.21
C ILE A 355 -15.49 6.79 -26.62
N ASN A 356 -14.66 6.36 -27.55
CA ASN A 356 -15.05 6.10 -28.93
C ASN A 356 -15.78 4.75 -29.06
N TRP A 357 -16.42 4.51 -30.21
CA TRP A 357 -17.20 3.29 -30.46
C TRP A 357 -16.44 2.00 -30.20
N ASP A 358 -15.16 1.93 -30.55
CA ASP A 358 -14.33 0.75 -30.29
C ASP A 358 -14.18 0.42 -28.79
N GLY A 359 -14.27 1.44 -27.94
CA GLY A 359 -14.29 1.28 -26.49
C GLY A 359 -15.65 0.90 -25.91
N LEU A 360 -16.74 1.04 -26.69
CA LEU A 360 -18.13 0.84 -26.26
C LEU A 360 -18.77 -0.43 -26.84
N ARG A 361 -18.49 -0.76 -28.10
CA ARG A 361 -19.20 -1.79 -28.90
C ARG A 361 -19.21 -3.19 -28.29
N TRP A 362 -18.31 -3.51 -27.35
CA TRP A 362 -18.29 -4.77 -26.65
C TRP A 362 -19.47 -4.94 -25.68
N ALA A 363 -20.07 -3.84 -25.21
CA ALA A 363 -21.03 -3.77 -24.12
C ALA A 363 -22.41 -4.34 -24.48
N ARG A 364 -22.43 -5.61 -24.91
CA ARG A 364 -23.65 -6.40 -25.07
C ARG A 364 -24.28 -6.64 -23.71
N ARG A 365 -25.59 -6.50 -23.59
CA ARG A 365 -26.29 -6.65 -22.31
C ARG A 365 -26.08 -8.05 -21.72
N TYR A 366 -25.65 -8.11 -20.46
CA TYR A 366 -25.66 -9.34 -19.70
C TYR A 366 -27.11 -9.86 -19.52
N ILE A 367 -27.34 -11.15 -19.76
CA ILE A 367 -28.61 -11.82 -19.52
C ILE A 367 -28.44 -12.82 -18.38
N ASN A 368 -27.53 -13.75 -18.49
CA ASN A 368 -27.14 -14.72 -17.48
C ASN A 368 -25.74 -15.26 -17.78
N VAL A 369 -25.24 -16.17 -16.94
CA VAL A 369 -23.87 -16.72 -17.06
C VAL A 369 -23.58 -17.42 -18.39
N ASN A 370 -24.59 -17.84 -19.14
CA ASN A 370 -24.47 -18.58 -20.39
C ASN A 370 -24.95 -17.77 -21.61
N SER A 371 -25.51 -16.57 -21.42
CA SER A 371 -26.04 -15.80 -22.54
C SER A 371 -25.91 -14.28 -22.38
N ILE A 372 -25.70 -13.62 -23.51
CA ILE A 372 -25.60 -12.17 -23.65
C ILE A 372 -26.54 -11.68 -24.74
N GLY A 373 -26.98 -10.42 -24.62
CA GLY A 373 -27.88 -9.78 -25.56
C GLY A 373 -27.27 -9.53 -26.94
N ALA A 374 -28.04 -8.94 -27.84
CA ALA A 374 -27.58 -8.50 -29.14
C ALA A 374 -26.47 -7.43 -29.02
N ALA A 375 -25.67 -7.26 -30.07
CA ALA A 375 -24.67 -6.21 -30.13
C ALA A 375 -25.36 -4.83 -30.10
N PRO A 376 -24.86 -3.87 -29.31
CA PRO A 376 -25.44 -2.53 -29.29
C PRO A 376 -25.21 -1.84 -30.64
N THR A 377 -26.19 -1.08 -31.07
CA THR A 377 -26.14 -0.31 -32.35
C THR A 377 -25.78 1.16 -32.14
N SER A 378 -25.96 1.66 -30.91
CA SER A 378 -25.63 3.03 -30.52
C SER A 378 -25.14 3.12 -29.09
N ALA A 379 -24.46 4.19 -28.74
CA ALA A 379 -23.98 4.42 -27.37
C ALA A 379 -25.14 4.64 -26.38
N SER A 380 -26.29 5.19 -26.85
CA SER A 380 -27.49 5.38 -26.03
C SER A 380 -28.20 4.07 -25.64
N ALA A 381 -27.88 2.96 -26.33
CA ALA A 381 -28.32 1.62 -25.93
C ALA A 381 -27.46 1.04 -24.76
N ILE A 382 -26.33 1.66 -24.44
CA ILE A 382 -25.37 1.21 -23.43
C ILE A 382 -25.48 2.04 -22.15
N VAL A 383 -25.45 3.39 -22.27
CA VAL A 383 -25.39 4.33 -21.15
C VAL A 383 -26.25 5.56 -21.41
N LYS A 384 -26.60 6.27 -20.32
CA LYS A 384 -27.34 7.54 -20.34
C LYS A 384 -26.50 8.63 -19.67
N VAL A 385 -26.91 9.87 -19.87
CA VAL A 385 -26.34 11.04 -19.15
C VAL A 385 -26.51 10.82 -17.64
N ASP A 386 -25.52 11.23 -16.88
CA ASP A 386 -25.40 11.09 -15.42
C ASP A 386 -25.18 9.66 -14.91
N ASP A 387 -25.03 8.65 -15.78
CA ASP A 387 -24.61 7.32 -15.39
C ASP A 387 -23.16 7.31 -14.87
N PHE A 388 -22.91 6.55 -13.80
CA PHE A 388 -21.57 6.23 -13.34
C PHE A 388 -21.06 4.96 -13.99
N VAL A 389 -19.90 5.07 -14.63
CA VAL A 389 -19.25 3.99 -15.37
C VAL A 389 -17.80 3.84 -14.93
N ARG A 390 -17.19 2.69 -15.26
CA ARG A 390 -15.76 2.47 -15.11
C ARG A 390 -15.04 2.59 -16.43
N LEU A 391 -13.86 3.18 -16.39
CA LEU A 391 -13.01 3.35 -17.56
C LEU A 391 -11.69 2.62 -17.34
N GLN A 392 -11.26 1.90 -18.37
CA GLN A 392 -9.92 1.36 -18.48
C GLN A 392 -9.12 2.19 -19.47
N ALA A 393 -7.93 2.65 -19.07
CA ALA A 393 -6.99 3.27 -20.00
C ALA A 393 -6.36 2.19 -20.90
N VAL A 394 -6.39 2.41 -22.21
CA VAL A 394 -5.76 1.55 -23.23
C VAL A 394 -4.90 2.43 -24.13
N GLY A 395 -3.61 2.47 -23.88
CA GLY A 395 -2.70 3.43 -24.49
C GLY A 395 -3.13 4.86 -24.19
N LYS A 396 -3.44 5.65 -25.21
CA LYS A 396 -3.93 7.04 -25.09
C LYS A 396 -5.47 7.16 -25.14
N THR A 397 -6.19 6.04 -25.13
CA THR A 397 -7.65 6.02 -25.26
C THR A 397 -8.31 5.42 -24.03
N TRP A 398 -9.61 5.66 -23.89
CA TRP A 398 -10.44 5.08 -22.86
C TRP A 398 -11.37 4.00 -23.42
N ARG A 399 -11.56 2.95 -22.65
CA ARG A 399 -12.53 1.88 -22.92
C ARG A 399 -13.52 1.82 -21.76
N LEU A 400 -14.80 1.64 -22.05
CA LEU A 400 -15.81 1.28 -21.06
C LEU A 400 -15.43 -0.06 -20.42
N ALA A 401 -15.52 -0.12 -19.12
CA ALA A 401 -15.23 -1.32 -18.31
C ALA A 401 -16.26 -1.44 -17.20
N GLN A 402 -16.22 -2.53 -16.49
CA GLN A 402 -16.99 -2.77 -15.25
C GLN A 402 -16.11 -3.55 -14.27
N VAL A 403 -16.39 -3.45 -12.98
CA VAL A 403 -15.70 -4.25 -11.96
C VAL A 403 -16.13 -5.71 -12.15
N PRO A 404 -15.18 -6.66 -12.32
CA PRO A 404 -15.52 -8.07 -12.52
C PRO A 404 -16.28 -8.66 -11.31
N ASP A 405 -17.36 -9.41 -11.58
CA ASP A 405 -18.06 -10.18 -10.55
C ASP A 405 -17.27 -11.42 -10.14
N VAL A 406 -16.55 -12.00 -11.09
CA VAL A 406 -15.69 -13.17 -10.85
C VAL A 406 -14.35 -12.73 -10.28
N GLN A 407 -13.75 -13.64 -9.55
CA GLN A 407 -12.42 -13.45 -8.99
C GLN A 407 -11.46 -14.52 -9.51
N GLY A 408 -10.19 -14.19 -9.57
CA GLY A 408 -9.11 -15.09 -9.95
C GLY A 408 -7.89 -14.87 -9.10
N GLN A 409 -6.92 -15.75 -9.22
CA GLN A 409 -5.64 -15.66 -8.53
C GLN A 409 -4.52 -16.14 -9.46
N LEU A 410 -3.29 -15.77 -9.11
CA LEU A 410 -2.09 -16.33 -9.74
C LEU A 410 -1.04 -16.55 -8.65
N ILE A 411 -0.35 -17.69 -8.74
CA ILE A 411 0.85 -17.98 -7.97
C ILE A 411 1.91 -18.51 -8.94
N ALA A 412 3.11 -17.96 -8.86
CA ALA A 412 4.29 -18.45 -9.56
C ALA A 412 5.33 -18.88 -8.52
N MET A 413 5.92 -20.04 -8.74
CA MET A 413 6.86 -20.66 -7.82
C MET A 413 8.07 -21.19 -8.59
N ASN A 414 9.25 -21.02 -8.03
CA ASN A 414 10.45 -21.68 -8.50
C ASN A 414 10.37 -23.17 -8.15
N PRO A 415 10.40 -24.09 -9.13
CA PRO A 415 10.22 -25.51 -8.86
C PRO A 415 11.38 -26.17 -8.12
N GLU A 416 12.58 -25.62 -8.21
CA GLU A 416 13.77 -26.18 -7.55
C GLU A 416 13.85 -25.81 -6.08
N THR A 417 13.46 -24.58 -5.73
CA THR A 417 13.64 -24.02 -4.39
C THR A 417 12.36 -23.93 -3.57
N GLY A 418 11.19 -23.84 -4.23
CA GLY A 418 9.92 -23.54 -3.59
C GLY A 418 9.68 -22.04 -3.35
N ALA A 419 10.60 -21.18 -3.77
CA ALA A 419 10.46 -19.72 -3.64
C ALA A 419 9.26 -19.21 -4.42
N ILE A 420 8.38 -18.44 -3.77
CA ILE A 420 7.26 -17.77 -4.45
C ILE A 420 7.81 -16.57 -5.21
N GLU A 421 7.68 -16.55 -6.52
CA GLU A 421 8.18 -15.49 -7.40
C GLU A 421 7.13 -14.42 -7.71
N ALA A 422 5.85 -14.77 -7.63
CA ALA A 422 4.73 -13.83 -7.71
C ALA A 422 3.48 -14.43 -7.04
N VAL A 423 2.66 -13.56 -6.42
CA VAL A 423 1.36 -13.94 -5.86
C VAL A 423 0.34 -12.83 -6.02
N VAL A 424 -0.83 -13.17 -6.56
CA VAL A 424 -1.97 -12.26 -6.76
C VAL A 424 -3.21 -12.96 -6.25
N GLY A 425 -3.86 -12.41 -5.22
CA GLY A 425 -5.00 -13.05 -4.55
C GLY A 425 -6.38 -12.65 -5.10
N GLY A 426 -6.46 -11.71 -6.04
CA GLY A 426 -7.74 -11.21 -6.57
C GLY A 426 -7.58 -10.05 -7.55
N PHE A 427 -8.71 -9.45 -7.93
CA PHE A 427 -8.75 -8.27 -8.82
C PHE A 427 -8.23 -7.00 -8.14
N ASP A 428 -8.73 -6.72 -6.93
CA ASP A 428 -8.37 -5.53 -6.15
C ASP A 428 -8.42 -5.84 -4.65
N PHE A 429 -7.33 -5.51 -3.94
CA PHE A 429 -7.20 -5.78 -2.52
C PHE A 429 -8.13 -4.93 -1.65
N SER A 430 -8.49 -3.73 -2.11
CA SER A 430 -9.41 -2.85 -1.38
C SER A 430 -10.85 -3.40 -1.41
N GLN A 431 -11.20 -4.16 -2.44
CA GLN A 431 -12.48 -4.83 -2.58
C GLN A 431 -12.52 -6.16 -1.81
N SER A 432 -11.42 -6.91 -1.85
CA SER A 432 -11.33 -8.21 -1.19
C SER A 432 -9.92 -8.49 -0.70
N LYS A 433 -9.76 -8.50 0.62
CA LYS A 433 -8.50 -8.88 1.28
C LYS A 433 -8.23 -10.38 1.22
N PHE A 434 -9.27 -11.19 0.92
CA PHE A 434 -9.17 -12.64 0.85
C PHE A 434 -8.16 -13.08 -0.21
N ASN A 435 -7.08 -13.73 0.23
CA ASN A 435 -6.01 -14.21 -0.63
C ASN A 435 -6.34 -15.59 -1.20
N ARG A 436 -6.86 -15.61 -2.42
CA ARG A 436 -7.31 -16.87 -3.04
C ARG A 436 -6.17 -17.84 -3.33
N ALA A 437 -4.94 -17.39 -3.42
CA ALA A 437 -3.79 -18.26 -3.64
C ALA A 437 -3.51 -19.21 -2.45
N VAL A 438 -3.79 -18.73 -1.20
CA VAL A 438 -3.46 -19.45 0.04
C VAL A 438 -4.64 -19.69 0.98
N GLN A 439 -5.84 -19.17 0.65
CA GLN A 439 -7.03 -19.28 1.53
C GLN A 439 -8.23 -19.93 0.84
N SER A 440 -8.24 -20.03 -0.51
CA SER A 440 -9.38 -20.55 -1.26
C SER A 440 -9.27 -22.06 -1.45
N TRP A 441 -10.01 -22.80 -0.65
CA TRP A 441 -10.21 -24.22 -0.86
C TRP A 441 -11.15 -24.43 -2.02
N ARG A 442 -10.70 -25.15 -3.05
CA ARG A 442 -11.45 -25.43 -4.27
C ARG A 442 -11.18 -26.83 -4.75
N GLN A 443 -12.19 -27.43 -5.37
CA GLN A 443 -12.02 -28.71 -6.05
C GLN A 443 -10.90 -28.60 -7.10
N ALA A 444 -9.97 -29.56 -7.06
CA ALA A 444 -8.83 -29.62 -7.96
C ALA A 444 -9.26 -29.84 -9.42
N GLY A 445 -10.38 -30.51 -9.63
CA GLY A 445 -10.80 -30.94 -10.95
C GLY A 445 -9.74 -31.81 -11.63
N SER A 446 -9.72 -31.80 -12.94
CA SER A 446 -8.78 -32.63 -13.73
C SER A 446 -7.28 -32.30 -13.51
N THR A 447 -6.94 -31.22 -12.79
CA THR A 447 -5.55 -30.93 -12.45
C THR A 447 -4.94 -31.97 -11.50
N ILE A 448 -5.75 -32.77 -10.80
CA ILE A 448 -5.27 -33.84 -9.94
C ILE A 448 -4.85 -35.10 -10.72
N LYS A 449 -5.37 -35.30 -11.96
CA LYS A 449 -5.16 -36.52 -12.76
C LYS A 449 -3.69 -36.89 -12.94
N PRO A 450 -2.76 -35.96 -13.27
CA PRO A 450 -1.34 -36.31 -13.40
C PRO A 450 -0.77 -37.00 -12.17
N LEU A 451 -1.22 -36.58 -10.93
CA LEU A 451 -0.76 -37.16 -9.67
C LEU A 451 -1.32 -38.59 -9.48
N ILE A 452 -2.57 -38.82 -9.85
CA ILE A 452 -3.19 -40.15 -9.83
C ILE A 452 -2.50 -41.08 -10.86
N TYR A 453 -2.19 -40.59 -12.04
CA TYR A 453 -1.46 -41.31 -13.05
C TYR A 453 -0.02 -41.63 -12.61
N ALA A 454 0.64 -40.71 -11.89
CA ALA A 454 1.94 -40.99 -11.29
C ALA A 454 1.88 -42.16 -10.30
N LYS A 455 0.83 -42.21 -9.43
CA LYS A 455 0.59 -43.37 -8.56
C LYS A 455 0.40 -44.67 -9.35
N ALA A 456 -0.34 -44.63 -10.45
CA ALA A 456 -0.55 -45.79 -11.31
C ALA A 456 0.76 -46.29 -11.93
N LEU A 457 1.62 -45.38 -12.39
CA LEU A 457 2.96 -45.73 -12.90
C LEU A 457 3.80 -46.43 -11.83
N GLU A 458 3.77 -45.93 -10.57
CA GLU A 458 4.44 -46.56 -9.41
C GLU A 458 3.85 -47.95 -9.11
N SER A 459 2.57 -48.18 -9.44
CA SER A 459 1.87 -49.44 -9.26
C SER A 459 2.03 -50.41 -10.42
N GLY A 460 2.96 -50.18 -11.37
CA GLY A 460 3.29 -51.07 -12.46
C GLY A 460 2.60 -50.79 -13.79
N PHE A 461 1.72 -49.79 -13.86
CA PHE A 461 1.19 -49.32 -15.17
C PHE A 461 2.30 -48.59 -15.96
N THR A 462 2.13 -48.52 -17.27
CA THR A 462 3.04 -47.80 -18.16
C THR A 462 2.26 -46.80 -19.02
N PRO A 463 2.89 -45.82 -19.65
CA PRO A 463 2.22 -44.91 -20.56
C PRO A 463 1.51 -45.58 -21.73
N VAL A 464 1.92 -46.81 -22.10
CA VAL A 464 1.31 -47.62 -23.17
C VAL A 464 0.29 -48.64 -22.64
N SER A 465 0.13 -48.78 -21.33
CA SER A 465 -0.94 -49.62 -20.75
C SER A 465 -2.29 -49.14 -21.27
N VAL A 466 -3.13 -50.10 -21.67
CA VAL A 466 -4.44 -49.84 -22.28
C VAL A 466 -5.53 -50.02 -21.25
N ILE A 467 -6.41 -49.03 -21.13
CA ILE A 467 -7.61 -49.05 -20.29
C ILE A 467 -8.81 -48.64 -21.15
N ASP A 468 -9.95 -49.27 -20.89
CA ASP A 468 -11.17 -49.03 -21.64
C ASP A 468 -11.83 -47.70 -21.25
N ASP A 469 -12.10 -46.84 -22.23
CA ASP A 469 -12.87 -45.61 -22.09
C ASP A 469 -14.33 -45.85 -22.48
N ALA A 470 -15.00 -46.74 -21.75
CA ALA A 470 -16.38 -47.14 -21.95
C ALA A 470 -17.26 -46.71 -20.77
N PRO A 471 -18.59 -46.67 -20.93
CA PRO A 471 -19.51 -46.32 -19.85
C PRO A 471 -19.25 -47.07 -18.53
N LEU A 472 -19.47 -46.42 -17.40
CA LEU A 472 -19.36 -46.97 -16.07
C LEU A 472 -20.62 -46.62 -15.27
N THR A 473 -21.04 -47.54 -14.40
CA THR A 473 -22.14 -47.31 -13.45
C THR A 473 -21.80 -47.96 -12.11
N PHE A 474 -22.00 -47.23 -11.02
CA PHE A 474 -21.80 -47.68 -9.66
C PHE A 474 -23.06 -47.33 -8.85
N GLY A 475 -24.03 -48.25 -8.76
CA GLY A 475 -25.35 -47.94 -8.21
C GLY A 475 -26.04 -46.84 -9.00
N ASP A 476 -26.35 -45.72 -8.36
CA ASP A 476 -27.00 -44.57 -8.98
C ASP A 476 -25.99 -43.57 -9.62
N TRP A 477 -24.70 -43.81 -9.49
CA TRP A 477 -23.66 -42.93 -10.06
C TRP A 477 -23.17 -43.42 -11.41
N SER A 478 -23.50 -42.67 -12.46
CA SER A 478 -23.11 -42.92 -13.84
C SER A 478 -22.27 -41.78 -14.39
N PRO A 479 -20.94 -41.71 -14.09
CA PRO A 479 -20.07 -40.66 -14.59
C PRO A 479 -19.90 -40.77 -16.11
N SER A 480 -19.63 -39.62 -16.76
CA SER A 480 -19.34 -39.54 -18.19
C SER A 480 -18.08 -38.73 -18.47
N ASN A 481 -17.56 -38.79 -19.65
CA ASN A 481 -16.59 -37.86 -20.16
C ASN A 481 -17.24 -36.51 -20.44
N SER A 482 -16.48 -35.41 -20.34
CA SER A 482 -16.99 -34.04 -20.48
C SER A 482 -17.58 -33.73 -21.86
N ASP A 483 -17.14 -34.48 -22.92
CA ASP A 483 -17.64 -34.37 -24.27
C ASP A 483 -18.79 -35.37 -24.57
N GLY A 484 -19.09 -36.27 -23.64
CA GLY A 484 -20.10 -37.33 -23.81
C GLY A 484 -19.65 -38.48 -24.68
N GLU A 485 -18.44 -38.46 -25.24
CA GLU A 485 -17.92 -39.45 -26.15
C GLU A 485 -17.16 -40.58 -25.44
N PHE A 486 -17.07 -41.75 -26.06
CA PHE A 486 -16.35 -42.92 -25.59
C PHE A 486 -15.39 -43.42 -26.67
N MET A 487 -14.16 -43.76 -26.30
CA MET A 487 -13.11 -44.15 -27.24
C MET A 487 -12.75 -45.62 -27.20
N GLY A 488 -13.40 -46.40 -26.31
CA GLY A 488 -13.02 -47.80 -26.09
C GLY A 488 -11.60 -47.94 -25.54
N PRO A 489 -10.89 -49.02 -25.86
CA PRO A 489 -9.53 -49.25 -25.37
C PRO A 489 -8.55 -48.17 -25.86
N ILE A 490 -7.95 -47.43 -24.93
CA ILE A 490 -6.95 -46.39 -25.23
C ILE A 490 -5.76 -46.47 -24.28
N THR A 491 -4.60 -45.97 -24.69
CA THR A 491 -3.40 -45.91 -23.84
C THR A 491 -3.53 -44.87 -22.75
N LEU A 492 -2.88 -45.09 -21.60
CA LEU A 492 -2.84 -44.11 -20.49
C LEU A 492 -2.32 -42.74 -20.93
N ARG A 493 -1.30 -42.72 -21.78
CA ARG A 493 -0.78 -41.46 -22.37
C ARG A 493 -1.88 -40.68 -23.08
N ARG A 494 -2.66 -41.33 -23.94
CA ARG A 494 -3.74 -40.70 -24.69
C ARG A 494 -4.90 -40.29 -23.76
N ALA A 495 -5.23 -41.12 -22.78
CA ALA A 495 -6.28 -40.86 -21.82
C ALA A 495 -5.98 -39.63 -20.95
N LEU A 496 -4.73 -39.48 -20.49
CA LEU A 496 -4.28 -38.30 -19.75
C LEU A 496 -4.31 -37.05 -20.64
N TYR A 497 -3.77 -37.14 -21.85
CA TYR A 497 -3.76 -36.04 -22.82
C TYR A 497 -5.17 -35.50 -23.13
N LEU A 498 -6.15 -36.40 -23.28
CA LEU A 498 -7.55 -36.06 -23.55
C LEU A 498 -8.35 -35.85 -22.25
N SER A 499 -7.72 -35.98 -21.09
CA SER A 499 -8.38 -35.81 -19.76
C SER A 499 -9.61 -36.72 -19.58
N ARG A 500 -9.55 -38.01 -20.04
CA ARG A 500 -10.69 -38.95 -20.01
C ARG A 500 -11.07 -39.27 -18.55
N ASN A 501 -12.32 -39.02 -18.22
CA ASN A 501 -12.84 -39.21 -16.85
C ASN A 501 -12.95 -40.73 -16.53
N LEU A 502 -13.52 -41.51 -17.42
CA LEU A 502 -13.80 -42.92 -17.19
C LEU A 502 -12.54 -43.76 -17.03
N VAL A 503 -11.50 -43.44 -17.81
CA VAL A 503 -10.17 -44.06 -17.67
C VAL A 503 -9.57 -43.71 -16.32
N SER A 504 -9.66 -42.44 -15.89
CA SER A 504 -9.11 -42.00 -14.61
C SER A 504 -9.82 -42.68 -13.42
N ILE A 505 -11.15 -42.90 -13.50
CA ILE A 505 -11.91 -43.63 -12.49
C ILE A 505 -11.46 -45.09 -12.42
N ARG A 506 -11.38 -45.80 -13.58
CA ARG A 506 -10.89 -47.19 -13.62
C ARG A 506 -9.46 -47.32 -13.09
N LEU A 507 -8.62 -46.34 -13.44
CA LEU A 507 -7.25 -46.29 -12.95
C LEU A 507 -7.19 -46.16 -11.43
N LEU A 508 -7.99 -45.24 -10.86
CA LEU A 508 -8.08 -45.04 -9.40
C LEU A 508 -8.66 -46.30 -8.71
N GLN A 509 -9.65 -46.94 -9.32
CA GLN A 509 -10.19 -48.19 -8.81
C GLN A 509 -9.12 -49.31 -8.79
N ALA A 510 -8.28 -49.41 -9.84
CA ALA A 510 -7.23 -50.41 -9.92
C ALA A 510 -6.10 -50.19 -8.92
N VAL A 511 -5.72 -48.94 -8.64
CA VAL A 511 -4.65 -48.61 -7.68
C VAL A 511 -5.15 -48.51 -6.23
N GLY A 512 -6.45 -48.43 -6.03
CA GLY A 512 -7.08 -48.25 -4.72
C GLY A 512 -7.15 -46.81 -4.23
N VAL A 513 -8.34 -46.40 -3.75
CA VAL A 513 -8.59 -45.01 -3.28
C VAL A 513 -7.72 -44.67 -2.08
N SER A 514 -7.58 -45.59 -1.11
CA SER A 514 -6.75 -45.39 0.10
C SER A 514 -5.30 -45.13 -0.27
N ASP A 515 -4.73 -45.95 -1.13
CA ASP A 515 -3.32 -45.85 -1.55
C ASP A 515 -3.07 -44.59 -2.38
N ALA A 516 -4.03 -44.22 -3.23
CA ALA A 516 -3.95 -42.97 -4.00
C ALA A 516 -3.97 -41.74 -3.05
N ARG A 517 -4.84 -41.74 -2.04
CA ARG A 517 -4.91 -40.64 -1.02
C ARG A 517 -3.59 -40.50 -0.24
N GLU A 518 -2.98 -41.65 0.16
CA GLU A 518 -1.68 -41.66 0.84
C GLU A 518 -0.60 -41.14 -0.10
N TYR A 519 -0.59 -41.56 -1.36
CA TYR A 519 0.36 -41.08 -2.36
C TYR A 519 0.24 -39.58 -2.62
N LEU A 520 -1.00 -39.08 -2.80
CA LEU A 520 -1.29 -37.67 -3.04
C LEU A 520 -0.85 -36.77 -1.87
N SER A 521 -0.89 -37.27 -0.63
CA SER A 521 -0.43 -36.53 0.55
C SER A 521 1.08 -36.21 0.51
N ARG A 522 1.88 -37.00 -0.21
CA ARG A 522 3.31 -36.72 -0.43
C ARG A 522 3.55 -35.41 -1.21
N PHE A 523 2.58 -34.98 -2.01
CA PHE A 523 2.59 -33.72 -2.76
C PHE A 523 2.05 -32.53 -1.96
N SER A 524 2.03 -32.61 -0.62
CA SER A 524 1.51 -31.57 0.28
C SER A 524 0.00 -31.31 0.19
N LEU A 525 -0.76 -32.24 -0.40
CA LEU A 525 -2.22 -32.18 -0.39
C LEU A 525 -2.77 -32.77 0.92
N GLU A 526 -3.78 -32.09 1.50
CA GLU A 526 -4.36 -32.51 2.79
C GLU A 526 -5.26 -33.75 2.64
N LYS A 527 -4.83 -34.87 3.23
CA LYS A 527 -5.56 -36.14 3.16
C LYS A 527 -6.98 -36.05 3.73
N SER A 528 -7.21 -35.20 4.75
CA SER A 528 -8.51 -34.97 5.37
C SER A 528 -9.55 -34.34 4.43
N ARG A 529 -9.08 -33.65 3.37
CA ARG A 529 -9.91 -32.97 2.36
C ARG A 529 -10.07 -33.76 1.06
N MET A 530 -9.57 -34.98 1.04
CA MET A 530 -9.71 -35.88 -0.10
C MET A 530 -10.88 -36.83 0.14
N PRO A 531 -11.81 -37.01 -0.81
CA PRO A 531 -12.90 -37.98 -0.68
C PRO A 531 -12.36 -39.40 -0.57
N GLN A 532 -13.16 -40.30 0.04
CA GLN A 532 -12.81 -41.70 0.21
C GLN A 532 -13.46 -42.62 -0.86
N ASP A 533 -13.82 -42.03 -1.99
CA ASP A 533 -14.50 -42.69 -3.08
C ASP A 533 -13.87 -42.36 -4.45
N LEU A 534 -14.42 -42.91 -5.52
CA LEU A 534 -13.90 -42.78 -6.87
C LEU A 534 -14.05 -41.36 -7.47
N THR A 535 -14.80 -40.46 -6.84
CA THR A 535 -14.90 -39.06 -7.31
C THR A 535 -13.55 -38.33 -7.20
N LEU A 536 -12.64 -38.83 -6.36
CA LEU A 536 -11.24 -38.35 -6.28
C LEU A 536 -10.57 -38.33 -7.66
N ALA A 537 -10.86 -39.31 -8.55
CA ALA A 537 -10.34 -39.36 -9.93
C ALA A 537 -10.75 -38.16 -10.79
N LEU A 538 -11.87 -37.50 -10.43
CA LEU A 538 -12.42 -36.34 -11.11
C LEU A 538 -11.99 -35.01 -10.46
N GLY A 539 -11.24 -35.10 -9.35
CA GLY A 539 -10.72 -33.96 -8.64
C GLY A 539 -11.71 -33.29 -7.69
N SER A 540 -12.59 -34.07 -7.07
CA SER A 540 -13.47 -33.59 -5.99
C SER A 540 -12.73 -33.24 -4.69
N ALA A 541 -11.44 -33.58 -4.55
CA ALA A 541 -10.59 -33.13 -3.47
C ALA A 541 -10.50 -31.58 -3.43
N GLU A 542 -10.71 -31.01 -2.23
CA GLU A 542 -10.50 -29.59 -2.01
C GLU A 542 -9.02 -29.29 -1.73
N VAL A 543 -8.45 -28.38 -2.49
CA VAL A 543 -7.04 -28.01 -2.41
C VAL A 543 -6.88 -26.48 -2.44
N LEU A 544 -5.79 -25.99 -1.86
CA LEU A 544 -5.35 -24.62 -2.04
C LEU A 544 -4.54 -24.49 -3.35
N PRO A 545 -4.67 -23.39 -4.10
CA PRO A 545 -3.84 -23.16 -5.28
C PRO A 545 -2.34 -23.29 -5.02
N ILE A 546 -1.85 -22.81 -3.87
CA ILE A 546 -0.44 -22.98 -3.47
C ILE A 546 -0.04 -24.45 -3.33
N GLN A 547 -0.93 -25.32 -2.85
CA GLN A 547 -0.65 -26.76 -2.74
C GLN A 547 -0.54 -27.40 -4.13
N MET A 548 -1.41 -27.01 -5.06
CA MET A 548 -1.31 -27.48 -6.45
C MET A 548 -0.03 -26.98 -7.14
N ALA A 549 0.34 -25.70 -6.93
CA ALA A 549 1.62 -25.18 -7.44
C ALA A 549 2.81 -25.99 -6.89
N THR A 550 2.79 -26.31 -5.59
CA THR A 550 3.82 -27.14 -4.94
C THR A 550 3.87 -28.56 -5.51
N ALA A 551 2.71 -29.17 -5.74
CA ALA A 551 2.62 -30.50 -6.33
C ALA A 551 3.21 -30.53 -7.75
N TYR A 552 2.89 -29.54 -8.57
CA TYR A 552 3.44 -29.43 -9.93
C TYR A 552 4.93 -29.03 -9.94
N ALA A 553 5.38 -28.25 -8.97
CA ALA A 553 6.82 -27.97 -8.78
C ALA A 553 7.60 -29.26 -8.53
N SER A 554 7.04 -30.19 -7.73
CA SER A 554 7.65 -31.51 -7.51
C SER A 554 7.74 -32.35 -8.79
N ILE A 555 6.79 -32.24 -9.69
CA ILE A 555 6.87 -32.90 -11.02
C ILE A 555 7.96 -32.24 -11.88
N ALA A 556 8.00 -30.91 -11.91
CA ALA A 556 8.91 -30.14 -12.73
C ALA A 556 10.39 -30.31 -12.36
N ASN A 557 10.68 -30.52 -11.07
CA ASN A 557 12.06 -30.68 -10.57
C ASN A 557 12.57 -32.12 -10.47
N GLY A 558 11.87 -33.08 -11.11
CA GLY A 558 12.27 -34.48 -11.14
C GLY A 558 11.81 -35.30 -9.93
N GLY A 559 10.82 -34.86 -9.17
CA GLY A 559 10.17 -35.61 -8.10
C GLY A 559 10.58 -35.18 -6.68
N LEU A 560 11.31 -34.10 -6.54
CA LEU A 560 11.72 -33.61 -5.23
C LEU A 560 10.64 -32.70 -4.63
N ARG A 561 10.27 -32.97 -3.38
CA ARG A 561 9.33 -32.12 -2.64
C ARG A 561 9.98 -30.80 -2.27
N VAL A 562 9.34 -29.68 -2.60
CA VAL A 562 9.73 -28.33 -2.16
C VAL A 562 8.78 -27.81 -1.08
N ASN A 563 9.27 -26.92 -0.23
CA ASN A 563 8.45 -26.20 0.72
C ASN A 563 8.27 -24.75 0.23
N PRO A 564 7.05 -24.29 0.00
CA PRO A 564 6.82 -22.93 -0.47
C PRO A 564 7.23 -21.91 0.60
N TYR A 565 7.96 -20.88 0.22
CA TYR A 565 8.33 -19.77 1.10
C TYR A 565 8.33 -18.44 0.34
N PHE A 566 8.17 -17.34 1.09
CA PHE A 566 8.04 -15.99 0.54
C PHE A 566 8.90 -14.94 1.24
N ILE A 567 9.58 -15.29 2.32
CA ILE A 567 10.55 -14.43 3.02
C ILE A 567 11.94 -14.98 2.78
N GLU A 568 12.83 -14.14 2.21
CA GLU A 568 14.23 -14.49 1.95
C GLU A 568 15.11 -14.13 3.16
N LYS A 569 14.97 -12.93 3.69
CA LYS A 569 15.71 -12.42 4.85
C LYS A 569 15.02 -11.21 5.50
#